data_8eac89b2c8b16f4a0e663b8043bc485f
#
_entry.id   8eac89b2c8b16f4a0e663b8043bc485f
#
_cell.length_a   1.000
_cell.length_b   1.000
_cell.length_c   1.000
_cell.angle_alpha   90.00
_cell.angle_beta   90.00
_cell.angle_gamma   90.00
#
_symmetry.space_group_name_H-M   'P 1'
#
loop_
_entity.id
_entity.type
_entity.pdbx_description
1 polymer ?
#
loop_
_entity_poly.entity_id
_entity_poly.type
_entity_poly.pdbx_seq_one_letter_code
_entity_poly.pdbx_strand_id
1 'polypeptide(L)'
;FEYGVNDVDLETFINDSLDELDFEGAASTAIKWSRLYGGSLMVMIIDDGKQIDEPVDWDNIRGIDELLVFERPLITPDYNSIYNHDPKTGKWSKFGKPEFYDVSPMYGKQFRVHESRCLLFKNGTLPQSSSRTEYRFFGMPEYTRIHKALQETVTSHGNGVKLLDRAVQAIYKMNDLANLLETDEGEDIVLRRLRIIDMAKGIINSI
;
A
#
# COMPACT_ATOMS: atom_id res chain seq x y z
N PHE A 1 -1.18 -22.16 -12.94
CA PHE A 1 0.23 -22.18 -13.39
C PHE A 1 0.46 -23.50 -14.09
N GLU A 2 0.67 -23.51 -15.43
CA GLU A 2 1.13 -24.69 -16.15
C GLU A 2 2.66 -24.74 -16.03
N TYR A 3 3.17 -25.67 -15.26
CA TYR A 3 4.59 -25.99 -15.27
C TYR A 3 4.82 -26.96 -16.44
N GLY A 4 5.58 -26.55 -17.43
CA GLY A 4 5.92 -27.37 -18.59
C GLY A 4 6.87 -28.53 -18.25
N VAL A 5 6.46 -29.38 -17.33
CA VAL A 5 7.18 -30.62 -16.97
C VAL A 5 6.59 -31.74 -17.80
N ASN A 6 7.43 -32.45 -18.54
CA ASN A 6 7.01 -33.58 -19.39
C ASN A 6 6.60 -34.85 -18.61
N ASP A 7 6.53 -34.77 -17.28
CA ASP A 7 6.16 -35.84 -16.38
C ASP A 7 4.86 -35.47 -15.64
N VAL A 8 3.76 -36.08 -16.03
CA VAL A 8 2.41 -35.81 -15.49
C VAL A 8 2.33 -36.12 -13.99
N ASP A 9 3.07 -37.11 -13.52
CA ASP A 9 3.07 -37.49 -12.10
C ASP A 9 3.78 -36.44 -11.26
N LEU A 10 4.88 -35.86 -11.78
CA LEU A 10 5.62 -34.79 -11.11
C LEU A 10 4.84 -33.48 -11.09
N GLU A 11 4.15 -33.17 -12.20
CA GLU A 11 3.30 -31.96 -12.27
C GLU A 11 2.15 -32.03 -11.27
N THR A 12 1.48 -33.17 -11.17
CA THR A 12 0.41 -33.40 -10.19
C THR A 12 0.94 -33.26 -8.77
N PHE A 13 2.08 -33.87 -8.46
CA PHE A 13 2.71 -33.76 -7.15
C PHE A 13 3.06 -32.33 -6.77
N ILE A 14 3.60 -31.55 -7.72
CA ILE A 14 3.93 -30.12 -7.46
C ILE A 14 2.66 -29.32 -7.22
N ASN A 15 1.62 -29.50 -8.02
CA ASN A 15 0.35 -28.79 -7.87
C ASN A 15 -0.31 -29.11 -6.52
N ASP A 16 -0.39 -30.39 -6.16
CA ASP A 16 -0.95 -30.82 -4.88
C ASP A 16 -0.18 -30.21 -3.69
N SER A 17 1.16 -30.17 -3.77
CA SER A 17 1.99 -29.58 -2.73
C SER A 17 1.81 -28.06 -2.63
N LEU A 18 1.61 -27.37 -3.74
CA LEU A 18 1.35 -25.92 -3.76
C LEU A 18 -0.05 -25.59 -3.23
N ASP A 19 -1.03 -26.44 -3.53
CA ASP A 19 -2.40 -26.30 -3.03
C ASP A 19 -2.45 -26.55 -1.52
N GLU A 20 -1.73 -27.55 -1.01
CA GLU A 20 -1.61 -27.84 0.42
C GLU A 20 -1.00 -26.64 1.20
N LEU A 21 -0.03 -25.96 0.60
CA LEU A 21 0.60 -24.75 1.18
C LEU A 21 -0.22 -23.47 0.98
N ASP A 22 -1.35 -23.51 0.30
CA ASP A 22 -2.11 -22.31 -0.14
C ASP A 22 -1.19 -21.23 -0.78
N PHE A 23 -0.28 -21.70 -1.66
CA PHE A 23 0.71 -20.81 -2.28
C PHE A 23 0.05 -19.67 -3.07
N GLU A 24 -1.04 -19.92 -3.76
CA GLU A 24 -1.75 -18.90 -4.53
C GLU A 24 -2.34 -17.81 -3.63
N GLY A 25 -2.96 -18.19 -2.51
CA GLY A 25 -3.47 -17.27 -1.50
C GLY A 25 -2.36 -16.42 -0.86
N ALA A 26 -1.27 -17.06 -0.47
CA ALA A 26 -0.09 -16.41 0.08
C ALA A 26 0.55 -15.43 -0.93
N ALA A 27 0.74 -15.85 -2.18
CA ALA A 27 1.30 -15.02 -3.25
C ALA A 27 0.38 -13.82 -3.58
N SER A 28 -0.93 -14.04 -3.69
CA SER A 28 -1.92 -12.98 -3.89
C SER A 28 -1.85 -11.94 -2.77
N THR A 29 -1.76 -12.39 -1.52
CA THR A 29 -1.62 -11.53 -0.34
C THR A 29 -0.31 -10.76 -0.37
N ALA A 30 0.81 -11.41 -0.69
CA ALA A 30 2.11 -10.77 -0.83
C ALA A 30 2.10 -9.68 -1.90
N ILE A 31 1.47 -9.93 -3.05
CA ILE A 31 1.33 -8.94 -4.13
C ILE A 31 0.47 -7.76 -3.68
N LYS A 32 -0.67 -7.99 -3.02
CA LYS A 32 -1.53 -6.92 -2.49
C LYS A 32 -0.79 -6.03 -1.51
N TRP A 33 -0.06 -6.62 -0.54
CA TRP A 33 0.76 -5.87 0.41
C TRP A 33 1.92 -5.14 -0.27
N SER A 34 2.56 -5.76 -1.27
CA SER A 34 3.63 -5.09 -2.01
C SER A 34 3.16 -3.84 -2.75
N ARG A 35 1.95 -3.85 -3.31
CA ARG A 35 1.34 -2.68 -3.95
C ARG A 35 0.95 -1.61 -2.93
N LEU A 36 0.37 -2.01 -1.79
CA LEU A 36 -0.11 -1.07 -0.77
C LEU A 36 1.05 -0.39 -0.03
N TYR A 37 2.03 -1.17 0.43
CA TYR A 37 3.15 -0.68 1.26
C TYR A 37 4.48 -0.54 0.52
N GLY A 38 4.52 -0.90 -0.76
CA GLY A 38 5.74 -0.88 -1.57
C GLY A 38 6.56 -2.16 -1.49
N GLY A 39 6.20 -3.08 -0.60
CA GLY A 39 6.86 -4.37 -0.47
C GLY A 39 6.22 -5.27 0.58
N SER A 40 6.50 -6.55 0.46
CA SER A 40 6.15 -7.60 1.41
C SER A 40 7.21 -8.68 1.42
N LEU A 41 7.23 -9.46 2.47
CA LEU A 41 8.14 -10.59 2.66
C LEU A 41 7.29 -11.84 2.87
N MET A 42 7.49 -12.84 2.06
CA MET A 42 6.96 -14.18 2.29
C MET A 42 8.09 -15.03 2.89
N VAL A 43 7.88 -15.50 4.09
CA VAL A 43 8.81 -16.35 4.83
C VAL A 43 8.38 -17.80 4.64
N MET A 44 9.31 -18.63 4.21
CA MET A 44 9.14 -20.07 4.05
C MET A 44 9.65 -20.76 5.31
N ILE A 45 8.77 -21.46 6.01
CA ILE A 45 9.15 -22.34 7.12
C ILE A 45 9.57 -23.66 6.50
N ILE A 46 10.89 -23.89 6.43
CA ILE A 46 11.49 -25.02 5.75
C ILE A 46 12.02 -26.00 6.81
N ASP A 47 11.59 -27.26 6.73
CA ASP A 47 12.16 -28.36 7.53
C ASP A 47 13.47 -28.85 6.92
N ASP A 48 14.57 -28.24 7.33
CA ASP A 48 15.94 -28.62 6.99
C ASP A 48 16.79 -28.94 8.24
N GLY A 49 16.12 -29.02 9.41
CA GLY A 49 16.77 -29.26 10.70
C GLY A 49 17.53 -28.06 11.26
N LYS A 50 17.50 -26.88 10.63
CA LYS A 50 18.12 -25.65 11.08
C LYS A 50 17.09 -24.62 11.57
N GLN A 51 17.58 -23.61 12.29
CA GLN A 51 16.75 -22.52 12.77
C GLN A 51 16.42 -21.52 11.64
N ILE A 52 15.38 -20.73 11.84
CA ILE A 52 14.87 -19.79 10.84
C ILE A 52 15.85 -18.64 10.53
N ASP A 53 16.75 -18.32 11.46
CA ASP A 53 17.82 -17.34 11.33
C ASP A 53 19.09 -17.89 10.70
N GLU A 54 19.14 -19.20 10.41
CA GLU A 54 20.26 -19.83 9.71
C GLU A 54 19.97 -19.97 8.22
N PRO A 55 21.03 -19.97 7.37
CA PRO A 55 20.89 -20.24 5.93
C PRO A 55 20.28 -21.61 5.68
N VAL A 56 19.42 -21.70 4.65
CA VAL A 56 18.81 -22.97 4.20
C VAL A 56 19.91 -23.97 3.83
N ASP A 57 19.75 -25.18 4.34
CA ASP A 57 20.56 -26.34 3.93
C ASP A 57 19.84 -27.06 2.76
N TRP A 58 20.22 -26.67 1.54
CA TRP A 58 19.59 -27.17 0.31
C TRP A 58 19.73 -28.69 0.12
N ASP A 59 20.70 -29.32 0.77
CA ASP A 59 20.95 -30.74 0.66
C ASP A 59 20.08 -31.60 1.60
N ASN A 60 19.47 -30.96 2.62
CA ASN A 60 18.70 -31.64 3.67
C ASN A 60 17.24 -31.16 3.77
N ILE A 61 16.69 -30.53 2.73
CA ILE A 61 15.29 -30.10 2.73
C ILE A 61 14.38 -31.33 2.73
N ARG A 62 13.48 -31.42 3.70
CA ARG A 62 12.43 -32.43 3.80
C ARG A 62 11.10 -31.95 3.27
N GLY A 63 10.80 -30.67 3.46
CA GLY A 63 9.56 -30.05 3.03
C GLY A 63 9.49 -28.56 3.41
N ILE A 64 8.40 -27.92 3.03
CA ILE A 64 8.03 -26.59 3.48
C ILE A 64 6.75 -26.75 4.31
N ASP A 65 6.80 -26.36 5.57
CA ASP A 65 5.69 -26.53 6.50
C ASP A 65 4.62 -25.45 6.31
N GLU A 66 5.04 -24.19 6.10
CA GLU A 66 4.12 -23.06 6.04
C GLU A 66 4.73 -21.87 5.28
N LEU A 67 3.85 -21.03 4.70
CA LEU A 67 4.18 -19.76 4.07
C LEU A 67 3.56 -18.62 4.86
N LEU A 68 4.41 -17.78 5.48
CA LEU A 68 3.99 -16.63 6.26
C LEU A 68 4.23 -15.34 5.49
N VAL A 69 3.21 -14.51 5.31
CA VAL A 69 3.31 -13.25 4.57
C VAL A 69 3.25 -12.06 5.52
N PHE A 70 4.25 -11.20 5.44
CA PHE A 70 4.35 -9.99 6.25
C PHE A 70 4.44 -8.75 5.36
N GLU A 71 3.71 -7.70 5.76
CA GLU A 71 3.79 -6.40 5.13
C GLU A 71 5.04 -5.61 5.57
N ARG A 72 5.51 -4.73 4.68
CA ARG A 72 6.73 -3.93 4.90
C ARG A 72 6.83 -3.23 6.28
N PRO A 73 5.77 -2.63 6.86
CA PRO A 73 5.87 -1.97 8.17
C PRO A 73 6.37 -2.85 9.29
N LEU A 74 6.08 -4.16 9.23
CA LEU A 74 6.47 -5.16 10.23
C LEU A 74 7.89 -5.70 10.03
N ILE A 75 8.58 -5.30 8.96
CA ILE A 75 9.87 -5.85 8.55
C ILE A 75 10.95 -4.80 8.70
N THR A 76 12.01 -5.13 9.38
CA THR A 76 13.21 -4.31 9.49
C THR A 76 14.41 -5.09 8.97
N PRO A 77 15.00 -4.67 7.82
CA PRO A 77 16.23 -5.27 7.34
C PRO A 77 17.39 -4.99 8.30
N ASP A 78 18.27 -5.95 8.49
CA ASP A 78 19.50 -5.74 9.26
C ASP A 78 20.50 -4.95 8.41
N TYR A 79 20.76 -3.70 8.78
CA TYR A 79 21.70 -2.83 8.09
C TYR A 79 23.17 -3.12 8.44
N ASN A 80 23.43 -3.91 9.48
CA ASN A 80 24.79 -4.28 9.89
C ASN A 80 25.30 -5.50 9.12
N SER A 81 24.38 -6.37 8.68
CA SER A 81 24.69 -7.59 7.94
C SER A 81 24.28 -7.44 6.47
N ILE A 82 25.06 -6.67 5.72
CA ILE A 82 24.84 -6.46 4.28
C ILE A 82 25.91 -7.22 3.50
N TYR A 83 25.48 -7.97 2.48
CA TYR A 83 26.42 -8.69 1.63
C TYR A 83 27.33 -7.75 0.84
N ASN A 84 28.63 -8.00 0.91
CA ASN A 84 29.60 -7.44 -0.02
C ASN A 84 29.67 -8.27 -1.32
N HIS A 85 29.46 -9.60 -1.21
CA HIS A 85 29.39 -10.55 -2.32
C HIS A 85 28.59 -11.77 -1.88
N ASP A 86 28.21 -12.64 -2.81
CA ASP A 86 27.56 -13.90 -2.47
C ASP A 86 28.58 -14.85 -1.81
N PRO A 87 28.39 -15.25 -0.55
CA PRO A 87 29.35 -16.07 0.18
C PRO A 87 29.55 -17.47 -0.44
N LYS A 88 28.53 -18.01 -1.14
CA LYS A 88 28.63 -19.35 -1.78
C LYS A 88 29.33 -19.32 -3.13
N THR A 89 29.03 -18.33 -3.97
CA THR A 89 29.50 -18.28 -5.37
C THR A 89 30.60 -17.24 -5.60
N GLY A 90 30.89 -16.39 -4.61
CA GLY A 90 31.80 -15.26 -4.76
C GLY A 90 31.31 -14.16 -5.72
N LYS A 91 30.09 -14.29 -6.26
CA LYS A 91 29.53 -13.34 -7.21
C LYS A 91 28.96 -12.11 -6.52
N TRP A 92 28.99 -10.97 -7.23
CA TRP A 92 28.46 -9.69 -6.73
C TRP A 92 26.95 -9.56 -6.82
N SER A 93 26.21 -10.62 -7.17
CA SER A 93 24.76 -10.62 -7.34
C SER A 93 23.96 -10.26 -6.09
N LYS A 94 24.52 -10.50 -4.90
CA LYS A 94 23.94 -10.14 -3.60
C LYS A 94 24.47 -8.84 -3.02
N PHE A 95 25.37 -8.16 -3.72
CA PHE A 95 25.98 -6.93 -3.24
C PHE A 95 24.95 -5.90 -2.79
N GLY A 96 25.12 -5.40 -1.57
CA GLY A 96 24.26 -4.38 -0.99
C GLY A 96 22.87 -4.84 -0.55
N LYS A 97 22.59 -6.16 -0.55
CA LYS A 97 21.35 -6.73 0.00
C LYS A 97 21.53 -7.13 1.46
N PRO A 98 20.49 -7.01 2.31
CA PRO A 98 20.56 -7.48 3.69
C PRO A 98 20.58 -9.00 3.75
N GLU A 99 21.32 -9.53 4.70
CA GLU A 99 21.40 -10.96 4.99
C GLU A 99 20.23 -11.42 5.86
N PHE A 100 19.81 -10.56 6.80
CA PHE A 100 18.74 -10.86 7.75
C PHE A 100 17.61 -9.84 7.69
N TYR A 101 16.42 -10.32 8.03
CA TYR A 101 15.25 -9.50 8.25
C TYR A 101 14.69 -9.78 9.65
N ASP A 102 14.52 -8.74 10.44
CA ASP A 102 13.80 -8.80 11.72
C ASP A 102 12.32 -8.55 11.47
N VAL A 103 11.50 -9.53 11.82
CA VAL A 103 10.04 -9.47 11.65
C VAL A 103 9.39 -9.26 13.01
N SER A 104 8.58 -8.20 13.13
CA SER A 104 7.83 -7.84 14.33
C SER A 104 6.33 -7.96 14.06
N PRO A 105 5.75 -9.15 14.14
CA PRO A 105 4.33 -9.35 13.86
C PRO A 105 3.46 -8.60 14.87
N MET A 106 2.25 -8.21 14.47
CA MET A 106 1.30 -7.53 15.37
C MET A 106 0.92 -8.41 16.56
N TYR A 107 0.86 -9.72 16.34
CA TYR A 107 0.60 -10.72 17.36
C TYR A 107 1.73 -11.75 17.35
N GLY A 108 2.41 -11.90 18.48
CA GLY A 108 3.52 -12.85 18.61
C GLY A 108 4.84 -12.18 19.01
N LYS A 109 5.89 -13.01 19.05
CA LYS A 109 7.23 -12.55 19.37
C LYS A 109 7.96 -12.13 18.09
N GLN A 110 8.79 -11.11 18.20
CA GLN A 110 9.74 -10.75 17.16
C GLN A 110 10.71 -11.92 16.91
N PHE A 111 11.00 -12.16 15.64
CA PHE A 111 11.95 -13.17 15.22
C PHE A 111 12.80 -12.65 14.06
N ARG A 112 13.99 -13.26 13.91
CA ARG A 112 14.92 -12.99 12.83
C ARG A 112 14.83 -14.10 11.80
N VAL A 113 14.90 -13.75 10.53
CA VAL A 113 14.87 -14.69 9.41
C VAL A 113 16.03 -14.42 8.45
N HIS A 114 16.69 -15.48 8.00
CA HIS A 114 17.73 -15.40 6.99
C HIS A 114 17.14 -15.20 5.59
N GLU A 115 17.79 -14.42 4.74
CA GLU A 115 17.28 -14.05 3.40
C GLU A 115 16.99 -15.25 2.49
N SER A 116 17.72 -16.38 2.66
CA SER A 116 17.51 -17.60 1.87
C SER A 116 16.16 -18.30 2.13
N ARG A 117 15.50 -17.97 3.26
CA ARG A 117 14.17 -18.47 3.62
C ARG A 117 13.05 -17.50 3.24
N CYS A 118 13.39 -16.46 2.46
CA CYS A 118 12.47 -15.37 2.16
C CYS A 118 12.27 -15.17 0.67
N LEU A 119 11.04 -14.94 0.26
CA LEU A 119 10.70 -14.40 -1.05
C LEU A 119 10.31 -12.93 -0.87
N LEU A 120 11.07 -12.04 -1.49
CA LEU A 120 10.90 -10.60 -1.38
C LEU A 120 10.08 -10.06 -2.55
N PHE A 121 8.89 -9.56 -2.26
CA PHE A 121 8.02 -8.90 -3.22
C PHE A 121 8.24 -7.39 -3.15
N LYS A 122 8.56 -6.77 -4.30
CA LYS A 122 8.81 -5.33 -4.41
C LYS A 122 7.90 -4.69 -5.43
N ASN A 123 7.37 -3.54 -5.10
CA ASN A 123 6.59 -2.74 -6.05
C ASN A 123 7.47 -1.68 -6.72
N GLY A 124 7.80 -1.93 -7.98
CA GLY A 124 8.66 -1.05 -8.78
C GLY A 124 10.14 -1.11 -8.40
N THR A 125 10.98 -0.52 -9.25
CA THR A 125 12.42 -0.41 -9.05
C THR A 125 12.75 1.02 -8.62
N LEU A 126 13.51 1.15 -7.55
CA LEU A 126 14.00 2.43 -7.03
C LEU A 126 15.51 2.51 -7.14
N PRO A 127 16.10 3.72 -7.26
CA PRO A 127 17.52 3.91 -7.10
C PRO A 127 17.99 3.29 -5.77
N GLN A 128 19.17 2.68 -5.78
CA GLN A 128 19.66 1.90 -4.63
C GLN A 128 19.74 2.72 -3.34
N SER A 129 20.11 3.99 -3.41
CA SER A 129 20.17 4.90 -2.26
C SER A 129 18.80 5.10 -1.61
N SER A 130 17.78 5.46 -2.40
CA SER A 130 16.40 5.65 -1.90
C SER A 130 15.80 4.34 -1.38
N SER A 131 16.05 3.23 -2.08
CA SER A 131 15.58 1.91 -1.64
C SER A 131 16.14 1.52 -0.27
N ARG A 132 17.42 1.85 0.02
CA ARG A 132 18.06 1.52 1.30
C ARG A 132 17.58 2.38 2.46
N THR A 133 17.48 3.68 2.27
CA THR A 133 17.22 4.63 3.35
C THR A 133 15.74 4.83 3.64
N GLU A 134 14.96 5.14 2.62
CA GLU A 134 13.57 5.54 2.78
C GLU A 134 12.62 4.33 2.75
N TYR A 135 12.90 3.37 1.86
CA TYR A 135 12.00 2.25 1.60
C TYR A 135 12.50 0.91 2.15
N ARG A 136 13.54 0.90 2.98
CA ARG A 136 14.07 -0.30 3.65
C ARG A 136 14.30 -1.47 2.68
N PHE A 137 14.97 -1.22 1.53
CA PHE A 137 15.22 -2.17 0.44
C PHE A 137 13.99 -2.63 -0.34
N PHE A 138 12.81 -2.14 -0.03
CA PHE A 138 11.57 -2.39 -0.77
C PHE A 138 11.34 -1.35 -1.87
N GLY A 139 10.19 -1.43 -2.54
CA GLY A 139 9.76 -0.48 -3.54
C GLY A 139 8.89 0.65 -2.98
N MET A 140 8.41 1.50 -3.87
CA MET A 140 7.52 2.60 -3.54
C MET A 140 6.06 2.14 -3.53
N PRO A 141 5.26 2.47 -2.49
CA PRO A 141 3.83 2.19 -2.47
C PRO A 141 3.10 2.85 -3.64
N GLU A 142 2.20 2.13 -4.30
CA GLU A 142 1.34 2.71 -5.32
C GLU A 142 0.44 3.79 -4.75
N TYR A 143 -0.05 3.58 -3.53
CA TYR A 143 -0.90 4.53 -2.83
C TYR A 143 -0.28 5.93 -2.72
N THR A 144 1.04 6.02 -2.52
CA THR A 144 1.74 7.32 -2.46
C THR A 144 1.59 8.12 -3.74
N ARG A 145 1.51 7.45 -4.90
CA ARG A 145 1.37 8.10 -6.22
C ARG A 145 -0.04 8.63 -6.46
N ILE A 146 -1.05 7.90 -6.02
CA ILE A 146 -2.46 8.24 -6.28
C ILE A 146 -3.12 9.03 -5.16
N HIS A 147 -2.53 9.07 -3.96
CA HIS A 147 -3.12 9.70 -2.78
C HIS A 147 -3.52 11.16 -3.02
N LYS A 148 -2.63 11.95 -3.63
CA LYS A 148 -2.89 13.36 -3.92
C LYS A 148 -4.09 13.53 -4.88
N ALA A 149 -4.12 12.76 -5.95
CA ALA A 149 -5.21 12.81 -6.93
C ALA A 149 -6.56 12.40 -6.32
N LEU A 150 -6.56 11.36 -5.47
CA LEU A 150 -7.75 10.95 -4.73
C LEU A 150 -8.24 12.05 -3.78
N GLN A 151 -7.33 12.67 -3.03
CA GLN A 151 -7.65 13.75 -2.11
C GLN A 151 -8.23 14.96 -2.85
N GLU A 152 -7.63 15.36 -3.97
CA GLU A 152 -8.13 16.44 -4.82
C GLU A 152 -9.52 16.12 -5.38
N THR A 153 -9.75 14.88 -5.82
CA THR A 153 -11.06 14.43 -6.33
C THR A 153 -12.14 14.49 -5.24
N VAL A 154 -11.87 13.98 -4.06
CA VAL A 154 -12.81 14.01 -2.92
C VAL A 154 -13.12 15.46 -2.52
N THR A 155 -12.12 16.31 -2.45
CA THR A 155 -12.27 17.73 -2.11
C THR A 155 -13.10 18.47 -3.17
N SER A 156 -12.82 18.24 -4.46
CA SER A 156 -13.56 18.85 -5.57
C SER A 156 -15.03 18.42 -5.57
N HIS A 157 -15.29 17.14 -5.36
CA HIS A 157 -16.67 16.63 -5.25
C HIS A 157 -17.41 17.26 -4.07
N GLY A 158 -16.77 17.31 -2.88
CA GLY A 158 -17.37 17.95 -1.70
C GLY A 158 -17.65 19.44 -1.90
N ASN A 159 -16.77 20.16 -2.58
CA ASN A 159 -16.99 21.57 -2.92
C ASN A 159 -18.10 21.74 -3.96
N GLY A 160 -18.20 20.84 -4.94
CA GLY A 160 -19.30 20.81 -5.92
C GLY A 160 -20.67 20.68 -5.26
N VAL A 161 -20.81 19.74 -4.31
CA VAL A 161 -22.06 19.56 -3.55
C VAL A 161 -22.40 20.83 -2.77
N LYS A 162 -21.44 21.43 -2.07
CA LYS A 162 -21.65 22.69 -1.33
C LYS A 162 -22.08 23.85 -2.24
N LEU A 163 -21.53 23.93 -3.45
CA LEU A 163 -21.94 24.95 -4.44
C LEU A 163 -23.35 24.73 -4.91
N LEU A 164 -23.76 23.49 -5.17
CA LEU A 164 -25.12 23.14 -5.54
C LEU A 164 -26.11 23.49 -4.43
N ASP A 165 -25.81 23.14 -3.18
CA ASP A 165 -26.65 23.52 -2.03
C ASP A 165 -26.82 25.04 -1.90
N ARG A 166 -25.76 25.81 -2.12
CA ARG A 166 -25.81 27.27 -2.10
C ARG A 166 -26.61 27.82 -3.27
N ALA A 167 -26.50 27.22 -4.46
CA ALA A 167 -27.28 27.61 -5.62
C ALA A 167 -28.78 27.36 -5.41
N VAL A 168 -29.14 26.21 -4.83
CA VAL A 168 -30.54 25.89 -4.48
C VAL A 168 -31.10 26.89 -3.46
N GLN A 169 -30.33 27.24 -2.43
CA GLN A 169 -30.73 28.23 -1.45
C GLN A 169 -30.93 29.64 -2.06
N ALA A 170 -30.09 30.01 -3.03
CA ALA A 170 -30.24 31.31 -3.74
C ALA A 170 -31.48 31.35 -4.61
N ILE A 171 -31.84 30.25 -5.30
CA ILE A 171 -33.05 30.13 -6.12
C ILE A 171 -34.29 30.16 -5.24
N TYR A 172 -34.31 29.55 -4.06
CA TYR A 172 -35.45 29.58 -3.13
C TYR A 172 -35.73 30.98 -2.60
N LYS A 173 -34.69 31.80 -2.35
CA LYS A 173 -34.83 33.20 -1.92
C LYS A 173 -35.28 34.14 -3.07
N MET A 174 -35.00 33.80 -4.32
CA MET A 174 -35.40 34.61 -5.47
C MET A 174 -36.89 34.46 -5.83
N ASN A 175 -37.51 33.34 -5.50
CA ASN A 175 -38.97 33.20 -5.76
C ASN A 175 -39.82 34.16 -4.94
N ASP A 176 -39.42 34.55 -3.75
CA ASP A 176 -40.07 35.57 -2.93
C ASP A 176 -39.83 37.00 -3.44
N LEU A 177 -38.77 37.22 -4.20
CA LEU A 177 -38.37 38.52 -4.71
C LEU A 177 -39.39 39.10 -5.72
N ALA A 178 -39.98 38.25 -6.56
CA ALA A 178 -40.91 38.69 -7.60
C ALA A 178 -42.16 39.34 -7.00
N ASN A 179 -42.66 38.80 -5.89
CA ASN A 179 -43.87 39.35 -5.23
C ASN A 179 -43.59 40.62 -4.42
N LEU A 180 -42.35 40.87 -4.03
CA LEU A 180 -41.93 42.06 -3.27
C LEU A 180 -41.60 43.26 -4.16
N LEU A 181 -41.32 43.04 -5.46
CA LEU A 181 -41.00 44.11 -6.42
C LEU A 181 -42.24 44.82 -7.00
N GLU A 182 -43.47 44.44 -6.61
CA GLU A 182 -44.70 45.10 -7.07
C GLU A 182 -45.01 46.41 -6.34
N THR A 183 -44.28 46.78 -5.29
CA THR A 183 -44.48 48.01 -4.52
C THR A 183 -43.15 48.74 -4.26
N ASP A 184 -43.18 50.12 -4.36
CA ASP A 184 -41.97 50.95 -4.14
C ASP A 184 -41.32 50.74 -2.76
N GLU A 185 -42.09 50.44 -1.72
CA GLU A 185 -41.58 50.05 -0.40
C GLU A 185 -40.91 48.68 -0.40
N GLY A 186 -41.31 47.78 -1.31
CA GLY A 186 -40.73 46.45 -1.46
C GLY A 186 -39.34 46.47 -2.09
N GLU A 187 -39.09 47.41 -3.00
CA GLU A 187 -37.77 47.58 -3.64
C GLU A 187 -36.65 47.92 -2.62
N ASP A 188 -36.96 48.83 -1.69
CA ASP A 188 -36.04 49.19 -0.60
C ASP A 188 -35.73 48.00 0.34
N ILE A 189 -36.73 47.19 0.62
CA ILE A 189 -36.56 45.97 1.45
C ILE A 189 -35.69 44.94 0.74
N VAL A 190 -35.89 44.76 -0.55
CA VAL A 190 -35.11 43.83 -1.39
C VAL A 190 -33.64 44.27 -1.47
N LEU A 191 -33.39 45.55 -1.75
CA LEU A 191 -32.05 46.12 -1.80
C LEU A 191 -31.32 45.98 -0.45
N ARG A 192 -32.04 46.20 0.65
CA ARG A 192 -31.47 46.03 2.00
C ARG A 192 -31.12 44.58 2.30
N ARG A 193 -31.96 43.62 1.89
CA ARG A 193 -31.70 42.19 2.03
C ARG A 193 -30.53 41.71 1.15
N LEU A 194 -30.42 42.19 -0.08
CA LEU A 194 -29.30 41.90 -0.96
C LEU A 194 -27.96 42.42 -0.38
N ARG A 195 -27.95 43.63 0.18
CA ARG A 195 -26.75 44.15 0.87
C ARG A 195 -26.37 43.33 2.08
N ILE A 196 -27.31 42.84 2.86
CA ILE A 196 -27.04 41.96 4.01
C ILE A 196 -26.46 40.62 3.55
N ILE A 197 -26.99 40.04 2.45
CA ILE A 197 -26.49 38.80 1.86
C ILE A 197 -25.06 38.98 1.31
N ASP A 198 -24.78 40.09 0.66
CA ASP A 198 -23.45 40.42 0.14
C ASP A 198 -22.44 40.61 1.26
N MET A 199 -22.80 41.29 2.36
CA MET A 199 -21.99 41.40 3.55
C MET A 199 -21.75 40.02 4.20
N ALA A 200 -22.75 39.19 4.32
CA ALA A 200 -22.61 37.83 4.87
C ALA A 200 -21.70 36.94 3.99
N LYS A 201 -21.80 37.03 2.66
CA LYS A 201 -20.91 36.36 1.72
C LYS A 201 -19.46 36.86 1.86
N GLY A 202 -19.24 38.17 2.04
CA GLY A 202 -17.93 38.75 2.27
C GLY A 202 -17.27 38.22 3.55
N ILE A 203 -18.05 38.01 4.62
CA ILE A 203 -17.55 37.46 5.89
C ILE A 203 -17.23 35.96 5.78
N ILE A 204 -18.05 35.19 5.05
CA ILE A 204 -17.83 33.73 4.87
C ILE A 204 -16.62 33.44 3.97
N ASN A 205 -16.30 34.33 3.02
CA ASN A 205 -15.14 34.18 2.14
C ASN A 205 -13.83 34.67 2.77
N SER A 206 -13.87 35.29 3.93
CA SER A 206 -12.69 35.79 4.66
C SER A 206 -12.26 34.90 5.84
N ILE A 207 -12.94 33.77 6.04
CA ILE A 207 -12.59 32.69 6.97
C ILE A 207 -12.11 31.47 6.18
#